data_77d7c40ae732ae56972a22ce1dd7be0e
#
_entry.id   77d7c40ae732ae56972a22ce1dd7be0e
#
_cell.length_a   1.000
_cell.length_b   1.000
_cell.length_c   1.000
_cell.angle_alpha   90.00
_cell.angle_beta   90.00
_cell.angle_gamma   90.00
#
_symmetry.space_group_name_H-M   'P 1'
#
loop_
_entity.id
_entity.type
_entity.pdbx_description
1 polymer ?
#
loop_
_entity_poly.entity_id
_entity_poly.type
_entity_poly.pdbx_seq_one_letter_code
_entity_poly.pdbx_strand_id
1 'polypeptide(L)'
;MILPITDPYVVHHGALGSFATVYLPAGTDVQAACDRLKAVQGMEVVLTREQAAERFELPADRIGDIVAVSERSTVIGTSASRHDLSALEVPLRSHGGISEQRVPLILNRPLADAHAQGRLRNFDAFDLALNGVS
;
A
#
# COMPACT_ATOMS: atom_id res chain seq x y z
N MET A 1 -8.67 -12.16 -0.87
CA MET A 1 -7.89 -10.93 -1.03
C MET A 1 -8.64 -9.80 -0.34
N ILE A 2 -7.99 -9.04 0.52
CA ILE A 2 -8.57 -7.85 1.15
C ILE A 2 -7.98 -6.64 0.43
N LEU A 3 -8.86 -5.81 -0.11
CA LEU A 3 -8.49 -4.60 -0.83
C LEU A 3 -8.64 -3.38 0.10
N PRO A 4 -7.79 -2.37 -0.04
CA PRO A 4 -7.93 -1.12 0.72
C PRO A 4 -9.20 -0.37 0.32
N ILE A 5 -9.53 0.65 1.10
CA ILE A 5 -10.70 1.51 0.88
C ILE A 5 -10.57 2.25 -0.46
N THR A 6 -11.68 2.35 -1.18
CA THR A 6 -11.75 3.07 -2.45
C THR A 6 -11.99 4.54 -2.26
N ASP A 7 -11.41 5.32 -3.16
CA ASP A 7 -11.76 6.73 -3.33
C ASP A 7 -13.14 6.83 -4.03
N PRO A 8 -14.16 7.50 -3.44
CA PRO A 8 -15.47 7.67 -4.04
C PRO A 8 -15.47 8.55 -5.30
N TYR A 9 -14.38 9.26 -5.56
CA TYR A 9 -14.22 10.11 -6.75
C TYR A 9 -13.68 9.37 -7.97
N VAL A 10 -13.36 8.09 -7.86
CA VAL A 10 -12.93 7.29 -9.01
C VAL A 10 -14.17 6.79 -9.78
N VAL A 11 -14.11 6.82 -11.10
CA VAL A 11 -15.23 6.54 -12.03
C VAL A 11 -15.78 5.11 -11.91
N HIS A 12 -15.19 4.27 -11.09
CA HIS A 12 -15.60 2.90 -10.88
C HIS A 12 -15.87 2.61 -9.40
N HIS A 13 -16.87 1.80 -9.15
CA HIS A 13 -17.17 1.31 -7.81
C HIS A 13 -16.41 0.01 -7.55
N GLY A 14 -15.80 -0.09 -6.40
CA GLY A 14 -15.07 -1.27 -5.98
C GLY A 14 -13.76 -0.92 -5.28
N ALA A 15 -13.24 -1.85 -4.51
CA ALA A 15 -12.00 -1.64 -3.79
C ALA A 15 -10.83 -1.66 -4.78
N LEU A 16 -10.38 -0.50 -5.20
CA LEU A 16 -9.22 -0.33 -6.05
C LEU A 16 -8.11 0.37 -5.28
N GLY A 17 -6.95 -0.23 -5.30
CA GLY A 17 -5.75 0.30 -4.70
C GLY A 17 -4.54 -0.41 -5.26
N SER A 18 -3.37 0.11 -4.98
CA SER A 18 -2.12 -0.52 -5.38
C SER A 18 -1.60 -1.53 -4.36
N PHE A 19 -2.22 -1.61 -3.19
CA PHE A 19 -1.82 -2.52 -2.11
C PHE A 19 -2.93 -3.52 -1.80
N ALA A 20 -2.59 -4.79 -1.72
CA ALA A 20 -3.50 -5.84 -1.26
C ALA A 20 -2.79 -6.82 -0.33
N THR A 21 -3.53 -7.35 0.63
CA THR A 21 -3.10 -8.48 1.45
C THR A 21 -3.94 -9.70 1.13
N VAL A 22 -3.30 -10.85 0.98
CA VAL A 22 -3.91 -12.10 0.52
C VAL A 22 -3.86 -13.11 1.65
N TYR A 23 -5.01 -13.67 1.99
CA TYR A 23 -5.14 -14.78 2.93
C TYR A 23 -5.34 -16.06 2.14
N LEU A 24 -4.53 -17.07 2.42
CA LEU A 24 -4.55 -18.34 1.71
C LEU A 24 -5.29 -19.42 2.51
N PRO A 25 -5.93 -20.38 1.87
CA PRO A 25 -6.44 -21.56 2.55
C PRO A 25 -5.32 -22.32 3.26
N ALA A 26 -5.66 -22.98 4.37
CA ALA A 26 -4.69 -23.79 5.13
C ALA A 26 -4.04 -24.86 4.22
N GLY A 27 -2.73 -25.03 4.37
CA GLY A 27 -1.95 -26.00 3.58
C GLY A 27 -1.56 -25.52 2.18
N THR A 28 -1.88 -24.28 1.81
CA THR A 28 -1.42 -23.70 0.54
C THR A 28 0.08 -23.42 0.59
N ASP A 29 0.79 -23.76 -0.48
CA ASP A 29 2.19 -23.35 -0.66
C ASP A 29 2.25 -21.84 -0.94
N VAL A 30 2.68 -21.10 0.07
CA VAL A 30 2.79 -19.63 0.04
C VAL A 30 3.78 -19.18 -1.02
N GLN A 31 4.91 -19.89 -1.17
CA GLN A 31 5.94 -19.49 -2.14
C GLN A 31 5.45 -19.68 -3.57
N ALA A 32 4.80 -20.79 -3.87
CA ALA A 32 4.21 -21.02 -5.19
C ALA A 32 3.10 -20.01 -5.49
N ALA A 33 2.34 -19.58 -4.50
CA ALA A 33 1.34 -18.52 -4.66
C ALA A 33 2.00 -17.14 -4.92
N CYS A 34 3.07 -16.81 -4.21
CA CYS A 34 3.86 -15.61 -4.48
C CYS A 34 4.40 -15.59 -5.91
N ASP A 35 4.96 -16.70 -6.39
CA ASP A 35 5.57 -16.76 -7.72
C ASP A 35 4.51 -16.60 -8.83
N ARG A 36 3.32 -17.15 -8.62
CA ARG A 36 2.19 -16.91 -9.52
C ARG A 36 1.74 -15.45 -9.55
N LEU A 37 1.69 -14.79 -8.40
CA LEU A 37 1.33 -13.38 -8.31
C LEU A 37 2.40 -12.48 -8.93
N LYS A 38 3.68 -12.79 -8.76
CA LYS A 38 4.80 -12.07 -9.39
C LYS A 38 4.73 -12.13 -10.92
N ALA A 39 4.20 -13.21 -11.49
CA ALA A 39 4.05 -13.36 -12.92
C ALA A 39 2.87 -12.54 -13.50
N VAL A 40 2.02 -11.97 -12.68
CA VAL A 40 0.91 -11.12 -13.13
C VAL A 40 1.46 -9.76 -13.57
N GLN A 41 1.16 -9.37 -14.79
CA GLN A 41 1.56 -8.08 -15.33
C GLN A 41 1.04 -6.93 -14.45
N GLY A 42 1.88 -5.95 -14.17
CA GLY A 42 1.55 -4.80 -13.34
C GLY A 42 1.78 -5.02 -11.84
N MET A 43 2.38 -6.15 -11.43
CA MET A 43 2.83 -6.34 -10.06
C MET A 43 4.26 -5.84 -9.88
N GLU A 44 4.46 -4.86 -9.01
CA GLU A 44 5.76 -4.31 -8.66
C GLU A 44 6.44 -5.10 -7.54
N VAL A 45 5.65 -5.49 -6.53
CA VAL A 45 6.15 -6.21 -5.35
C VAL A 45 5.17 -7.29 -4.93
N VAL A 46 5.69 -8.49 -4.68
CA VAL A 46 4.95 -9.57 -4.02
C VAL A 46 5.87 -10.20 -2.97
N LEU A 47 5.43 -10.18 -1.74
CA LEU A 47 6.20 -10.61 -0.56
C LEU A 47 5.39 -11.57 0.28
N THR A 48 6.07 -12.49 0.97
CA THR A 48 5.46 -13.25 2.06
C THR A 48 5.13 -12.33 3.23
N ARG A 49 4.34 -12.81 4.18
CA ARG A 49 3.98 -12.09 5.41
C ARG A 49 5.22 -11.54 6.13
N GLU A 50 6.22 -12.39 6.34
CA GLU A 50 7.43 -12.05 7.07
C GLU A 50 8.25 -10.98 6.34
N GLN A 51 8.43 -11.16 5.04
CA GLN A 51 9.13 -10.19 4.20
C GLN A 51 8.42 -8.84 4.15
N ALA A 52 7.07 -8.86 4.10
CA ALA A 52 6.28 -7.64 4.09
C ALA A 52 6.29 -6.93 5.44
N ALA A 53 6.22 -7.69 6.54
CA ALA A 53 6.30 -7.15 7.90
C ALA A 53 7.63 -6.42 8.10
N GLU A 54 8.74 -7.02 7.68
CA GLU A 54 10.07 -6.40 7.75
C GLU A 54 10.19 -5.17 6.85
N ARG A 55 9.80 -5.31 5.57
CA ARG A 55 10.00 -4.23 4.58
C ARG A 55 9.13 -3.01 4.82
N PHE A 56 7.89 -3.22 5.24
CA PHE A 56 6.88 -2.17 5.39
C PHE A 56 6.60 -1.80 6.84
N GLU A 57 7.32 -2.39 7.79
CA GLU A 57 7.13 -2.19 9.23
C GLU A 57 5.67 -2.45 9.67
N LEU A 58 5.06 -3.51 9.09
CA LEU A 58 3.69 -3.90 9.38
C LEU A 58 3.64 -5.00 10.45
N PRO A 59 2.64 -5.02 11.34
CA PRO A 59 2.49 -6.10 12.30
C PRO A 59 2.11 -7.40 11.59
N ALA A 60 2.98 -8.41 11.70
CA ALA A 60 2.83 -9.69 10.99
C ALA A 60 1.53 -10.44 11.34
N ASP A 61 1.01 -10.25 12.55
CA ASP A 61 -0.26 -10.85 13.03
C ASP A 61 -1.51 -10.19 12.42
N ARG A 62 -1.36 -9.08 11.70
CA ARG A 62 -2.48 -8.30 11.13
C ARG A 62 -2.49 -8.22 9.62
N ILE A 63 -1.53 -8.83 8.96
CA ILE A 63 -1.45 -8.89 7.50
C ILE A 63 -1.67 -10.31 7.00
N GLY A 64 -2.07 -10.46 5.73
CA GLY A 64 -2.27 -11.76 5.10
C GLY A 64 -0.98 -12.55 4.90
N ASP A 65 -1.10 -13.73 4.33
CA ASP A 65 0.03 -14.61 4.04
C ASP A 65 0.95 -14.03 2.96
N ILE A 66 0.37 -13.20 2.08
CA ILE A 66 1.09 -12.50 1.01
C ILE A 66 0.66 -11.04 1.00
N VAL A 67 1.60 -10.14 0.72
CA VAL A 67 1.35 -8.74 0.38
C VAL A 67 1.73 -8.53 -1.09
N ALA A 68 0.82 -7.95 -1.85
CA ALA A 68 1.01 -7.59 -3.24
C ALA A 68 0.86 -6.09 -3.44
N VAL A 69 1.78 -5.48 -4.18
CA VAL A 69 1.74 -4.07 -4.54
C VAL A 69 1.88 -3.96 -6.06
N SER A 70 0.97 -3.22 -6.67
CA SER A 70 1.01 -2.97 -8.11
C SER A 70 1.93 -1.82 -8.48
N GLU A 71 2.34 -1.79 -9.74
CA GLU A 71 3.11 -0.70 -10.33
C GLU A 71 2.34 0.62 -10.32
N ARG A 72 3.07 1.72 -10.47
CA ARG A 72 2.48 3.04 -10.67
C ARG A 72 1.49 3.02 -11.84
N SER A 73 0.32 3.59 -11.64
CA SER A 73 -0.79 3.65 -12.61
C SER A 73 -1.46 2.29 -12.90
N THR A 74 -1.18 1.28 -12.09
CA THR A 74 -1.87 -0.01 -12.07
C THR A 74 -2.54 -0.20 -10.73
N VAL A 75 -3.76 -0.75 -10.72
CA VAL A 75 -4.51 -1.01 -9.49
C VAL A 75 -4.98 -2.46 -9.42
N ILE A 76 -5.15 -2.94 -8.20
CA ILE A 76 -5.65 -4.28 -7.92
C ILE A 76 -7.15 -4.18 -7.74
N GLY A 77 -7.91 -4.74 -8.68
CA GLY A 77 -9.37 -4.77 -8.67
C GLY A 77 -9.94 -6.17 -8.48
N THR A 78 -11.26 -6.27 -8.47
CA THR A 78 -11.96 -7.56 -8.32
C THR A 78 -12.07 -8.32 -9.63
N SER A 79 -12.46 -7.65 -10.72
CA SER A 79 -12.50 -8.19 -12.09
C SER A 79 -12.60 -7.03 -13.08
N ALA A 80 -12.09 -7.23 -14.29
CA ALA A 80 -12.15 -6.23 -15.36
C ALA A 80 -13.60 -5.78 -15.68
N SER A 81 -14.56 -6.71 -15.61
CA SER A 81 -15.97 -6.42 -15.91
C SER A 81 -16.67 -5.51 -14.88
N ARG A 82 -16.06 -5.29 -13.71
CA ARG A 82 -16.57 -4.41 -12.67
C ARG A 82 -15.94 -3.02 -12.66
N HIS A 83 -14.95 -2.80 -13.51
CA HIS A 83 -14.15 -1.58 -13.51
C HIS A 83 -14.04 -1.06 -14.93
N ASP A 84 -14.99 -0.21 -15.32
CA ASP A 84 -14.97 0.44 -16.62
C ASP A 84 -13.99 1.64 -16.57
N LEU A 85 -12.86 1.49 -17.24
CA LEU A 85 -11.82 2.50 -17.35
C LEU A 85 -11.85 3.23 -18.71
N SER A 86 -12.83 2.97 -19.55
CA SER A 86 -12.90 3.50 -20.92
C SER A 86 -12.98 5.03 -20.99
N ALA A 87 -13.51 5.66 -19.94
CA ALA A 87 -13.63 7.12 -19.85
C ALA A 87 -12.37 7.81 -19.26
N LEU A 88 -11.32 7.07 -18.91
CA LEU A 88 -10.10 7.67 -18.36
C LEU A 88 -9.22 8.24 -19.48
N GLU A 89 -9.07 9.55 -19.49
CA GLU A 89 -8.19 10.29 -20.41
C GLU A 89 -6.76 10.46 -19.85
N VAL A 90 -6.54 10.09 -18.60
CA VAL A 90 -5.26 10.18 -17.88
C VAL A 90 -4.93 8.84 -17.22
N PRO A 91 -3.65 8.57 -16.90
CA PRO A 91 -3.30 7.36 -16.18
C PRO A 91 -4.10 7.21 -14.88
N LEU A 92 -4.55 5.99 -14.60
CA LEU A 92 -5.29 5.66 -13.40
C LEU A 92 -4.47 6.06 -12.15
N ARG A 93 -5.12 6.78 -11.25
CA ARG A 93 -4.55 7.13 -9.94
C ARG A 93 -5.24 6.32 -8.86
N SER A 94 -4.45 5.89 -7.89
CA SER A 94 -4.93 5.15 -6.75
C SER A 94 -4.08 5.48 -5.52
N HIS A 95 -4.06 4.63 -4.54
CA HIS A 95 -3.34 4.78 -3.29
C HIS A 95 -2.69 3.45 -2.87
N GLY A 96 -1.74 3.52 -1.95
CA GLY A 96 -1.06 2.34 -1.39
C GLY A 96 0.11 1.83 -2.22
N GLY A 97 0.48 2.49 -3.32
CA GLY A 97 1.64 2.15 -4.12
C GLY A 97 2.96 2.60 -3.49
N ILE A 98 4.06 1.97 -3.88
CA ILE A 98 5.41 2.37 -3.41
C ILE A 98 5.74 3.79 -3.88
N SER A 99 5.27 4.18 -5.05
CA SER A 99 5.44 5.54 -5.59
C SER A 99 4.78 6.63 -4.73
N GLU A 100 3.88 6.27 -3.82
CA GLU A 100 3.09 7.18 -2.98
C GLU A 100 3.56 7.21 -1.53
N GLN A 101 4.67 6.54 -1.20
CA GLN A 101 5.22 6.51 0.16
C GLN A 101 5.79 7.86 0.63
N ARG A 102 6.20 8.72 -0.32
CA ARG A 102 6.70 10.06 0.03
C ARG A 102 5.55 11.04 0.07
N VAL A 103 5.15 11.40 1.27
CA VAL A 103 4.07 12.35 1.55
C VAL A 103 4.60 13.54 2.35
N PRO A 104 3.98 14.73 2.27
CA PRO A 104 4.36 15.85 3.10
C PRO A 104 4.01 15.59 4.57
N LEU A 105 4.90 16.01 5.48
CA LEU A 105 4.61 16.17 6.89
C LEU A 105 4.60 17.67 7.19
N ILE A 106 3.44 18.20 7.59
CA ILE A 106 3.24 19.62 7.87
C ILE A 106 2.94 19.79 9.35
N LEU A 107 3.74 20.58 10.02
CA LEU A 107 3.56 20.95 11.42
C LEU A 107 3.28 22.46 11.50
N ASN A 108 2.47 22.88 12.46
CA ASN A 108 2.16 24.29 12.72
C ASN A 108 3.20 24.97 13.63
N ARG A 109 4.21 24.23 14.07
CA ARG A 109 5.33 24.71 14.86
C ARG A 109 6.65 24.20 14.29
N PRO A 110 7.77 24.89 14.54
CA PRO A 110 9.08 24.40 14.15
C PRO A 110 9.40 23.06 14.82
N LEU A 111 10.08 22.19 14.08
CA LEU A 111 10.62 20.96 14.63
C LEU A 111 11.91 21.29 15.40
N ALA A 112 12.09 20.72 16.57
CA ALA A 112 13.34 20.82 17.29
C ALA A 112 14.46 20.08 16.52
N ASP A 113 15.68 20.62 16.51
CA ASP A 113 16.80 20.13 15.70
C ASP A 113 17.09 18.63 15.91
N ALA A 114 16.91 18.14 17.14
CA ALA A 114 17.11 16.73 17.46
C ALA A 114 16.13 15.79 16.72
N HIS A 115 14.96 16.28 16.33
CA HIS A 115 13.91 15.52 15.64
C HIS A 115 13.89 15.76 14.12
N ALA A 116 14.66 16.73 13.63
CA ALA A 116 14.73 17.06 12.21
C ALA A 116 15.59 16.08 11.39
N GLN A 117 16.30 15.16 12.06
CA GLN A 117 17.24 14.24 11.43
C GLN A 117 16.64 12.84 11.31
N GLY A 118 16.70 12.27 10.10
CA GLY A 118 16.34 10.90 9.83
C GLY A 118 15.15 10.73 8.88
N ARG A 119 14.83 9.47 8.61
CA ARG A 119 13.65 9.09 7.82
C ARG A 119 12.44 9.04 8.74
N LEU A 120 11.53 9.95 8.55
CA LEU A 120 10.26 9.98 9.26
C LEU A 120 9.24 9.03 8.60
N ARG A 121 8.37 8.46 9.42
CA ARG A 121 7.26 7.59 9.03
C ARG A 121 5.95 8.22 9.48
N ASN A 122 4.85 7.79 8.93
CA ASN A 122 3.53 8.35 9.26
C ASN A 122 3.18 8.26 10.76
N PHE A 123 3.60 7.22 11.44
CA PHE A 123 3.34 7.05 12.88
C PHE A 123 4.25 7.91 13.77
N ASP A 124 5.39 8.41 13.27
CA ASP A 124 6.23 9.35 13.99
C ASP A 124 5.53 10.70 14.18
N ALA A 125 4.48 10.99 13.39
CA ALA A 125 3.76 12.25 13.46
C ALA A 125 3.19 12.57 14.86
N PHE A 126 2.78 11.55 15.60
CA PHE A 126 2.25 11.72 16.96
C PHE A 126 3.34 12.11 17.96
N ASP A 127 4.49 11.43 17.89
CA ASP A 127 5.63 11.74 18.74
C ASP A 127 6.17 13.15 18.44
N LEU A 128 6.29 13.47 17.16
CA LEU A 128 6.74 14.79 16.72
C LEU A 128 5.80 15.91 17.18
N ALA A 129 4.49 15.70 17.10
CA ALA A 129 3.51 16.68 17.51
C ALA A 129 3.49 16.93 19.03
N LEU A 130 3.80 15.90 19.82
CA LEU A 130 3.77 15.97 21.30
C LEU A 130 5.12 16.35 21.90
N ASN A 131 6.21 15.87 21.34
CA ASN A 131 7.54 15.94 21.94
C ASN A 131 8.58 16.62 21.03
N GLY A 132 8.34 16.69 19.72
CA GLY A 132 9.31 17.14 18.72
C GLY A 132 9.19 18.60 18.32
N VAL A 133 8.16 19.32 18.75
CA VAL A 133 7.94 20.73 18.42
C VAL A 133 8.38 21.64 19.56
N SER A 134 8.90 22.81 19.22
CA SER A 134 9.33 23.86 20.16
C SER A 134 8.29 24.99 20.27
#